data_37e2f93c3283374fd901efb9af28862f
#
_entry.id   37e2f93c3283374fd901efb9af28862f
#
_cell.length_a   1.000
_cell.length_b   1.000
_cell.length_c   1.000
_cell.angle_alpha   90.00
_cell.angle_beta   90.00
_cell.angle_gamma   90.00
#
_symmetry.space_group_name_H-M   'P 1'
#
loop_
_entity.id
_entity.type
_entity.pdbx_description
1 polymer ?
#
loop_
_entity_poly.entity_id
_entity_poly.type
_entity_poly.pdbx_seq_one_letter_code
_entity_poly.pdbx_strand_id
1 'polypeptide(L)'
;MAKENIVKQDFDNDGKIDRIARYDGAGEISKLEVDSNGDGRFDTVYRFQEGRLFSSARDTDGDGKVNVRQTYKDDKPVEKKVDDDGDGLVERLIFYNTEGLPEKSCHDLDRDGVYEIVTRYKDSEPFEQLKDSNRDGAYDIMTRYKDNKPFYQGKDTNFDGKKDFFCHFDSKGFPEKIEEDTRYTGRIDRIRIYRKGDPVKVEYDADGDGFFETISFFKEGKMSLQTQDENKDGKPDIKIFFNQKEEKERTESDTDLNGKTDAWQFYQNNRLSRLEKDEAGNGKVDLKVFYKNEKKIKLIKDNDDDGRFETTQWFDRPKWSMVMEMDGNNDGNVDACSFYKKGVLRLKEVDENSDGRLDFIEHYNKNGRLTKSEEDNGNTGHLNIAWFYNDSEEALRAEKDNNGDGRVDTWYFYQKNHLTAIKEDTNGDGKPDVWEEYDKAEALIKRKRDMDFDGKPDISEQVGK
;
A
#
# COMPACT_ATOMS: atom_id res chain seq x y z
N MET A 1 40.23 80.06 18.66
CA MET A 1 39.06 79.20 18.50
C MET A 1 38.29 79.69 17.30
N ALA A 2 38.21 78.94 16.24
CA ALA A 2 37.40 79.32 15.06
C ALA A 2 35.91 79.36 15.49
N LYS A 3 35.19 80.47 15.16
CA LYS A 3 33.77 80.57 15.45
C LYS A 3 33.02 79.59 14.61
N GLU A 4 32.30 78.63 15.24
CA GLU A 4 31.32 77.79 14.57
C GLU A 4 30.24 78.70 13.92
N ASN A 5 30.07 78.56 12.65
CA ASN A 5 29.00 79.28 11.93
C ASN A 5 27.72 78.43 12.01
N ILE A 6 26.63 78.97 12.56
CA ILE A 6 25.35 78.30 12.73
C ILE A 6 24.31 78.95 11.85
N VAL A 7 23.66 78.16 10.97
CA VAL A 7 22.56 78.62 10.13
C VAL A 7 21.28 77.91 10.60
N LYS A 8 20.23 78.75 10.88
CA LYS A 8 18.92 78.23 11.29
C LYS A 8 17.91 78.61 10.21
N GLN A 9 17.01 77.66 9.92
CA GLN A 9 15.97 77.79 8.90
C GLN A 9 14.62 77.34 9.44
N ASP A 10 13.59 78.16 9.19
CA ASP A 10 12.19 77.86 9.37
C ASP A 10 11.60 77.78 7.95
N PHE A 11 11.26 76.58 7.48
CA PHE A 11 10.88 76.31 6.08
C PHE A 11 9.41 76.56 5.82
N ASP A 12 8.55 76.32 6.82
CA ASP A 12 7.11 76.44 6.68
C ASP A 12 6.56 77.73 7.23
N ASN A 13 7.45 78.58 7.85
CA ASN A 13 7.15 79.86 8.46
C ASN A 13 6.12 79.76 9.61
N ASP A 14 6.16 78.68 10.36
CA ASP A 14 5.31 78.45 11.54
C ASP A 14 5.91 79.14 12.81
N GLY A 15 7.10 79.69 12.71
CA GLY A 15 7.83 80.31 13.80
C GLY A 15 8.75 79.40 14.58
N LYS A 16 8.83 78.13 14.24
CA LYS A 16 9.78 77.15 14.78
C LYS A 16 10.93 76.96 13.80
N ILE A 17 12.05 76.48 14.30
CA ILE A 17 13.20 76.16 13.48
C ILE A 17 13.18 74.70 13.08
N ASP A 18 13.04 74.43 11.79
CA ASP A 18 13.04 73.08 11.20
C ASP A 18 14.41 72.55 10.98
N ARG A 19 15.41 73.41 10.80
CA ARG A 19 16.79 73.00 10.53
C ARG A 19 17.82 73.85 11.24
N ILE A 20 18.88 73.19 11.75
CA ILE A 20 20.08 73.82 12.25
C ILE A 20 21.30 73.21 11.58
N ALA A 21 21.98 73.96 10.72
CA ALA A 21 23.27 73.60 10.13
C ALA A 21 24.43 74.26 10.90
N ARG A 22 25.42 73.46 11.27
CA ARG A 22 26.65 73.85 11.93
C ARG A 22 27.82 73.67 11.00
N TYR A 23 28.70 74.65 10.89
CA TYR A 23 29.88 74.59 10.05
C TYR A 23 31.13 74.63 10.93
N ASP A 24 32.19 73.97 10.51
CA ASP A 24 33.50 73.93 11.17
C ASP A 24 34.32 75.21 10.84
N GLY A 25 35.58 75.23 11.33
CA GLY A 25 36.50 76.34 11.10
C GLY A 25 37.01 76.50 9.67
N ALA A 26 36.82 75.50 8.81
CA ALA A 26 37.10 75.55 7.38
C ALA A 26 35.88 76.01 6.54
N GLY A 27 34.72 76.18 7.20
CA GLY A 27 33.46 76.53 6.53
C GLY A 27 32.73 75.32 5.94
N GLU A 28 33.13 74.08 6.30
CA GLU A 28 32.44 72.87 5.86
C GLU A 28 31.38 72.50 6.89
N ILE A 29 30.26 71.86 6.40
CA ILE A 29 29.20 71.43 7.28
C ILE A 29 29.74 70.28 8.19
N SER A 30 29.50 70.36 9.49
CA SER A 30 29.89 69.42 10.51
C SER A 30 28.70 68.66 11.12
N LYS A 31 27.52 69.37 11.24
CA LYS A 31 26.29 68.78 11.79
C LYS A 31 25.07 69.45 11.17
N LEU A 32 24.05 68.63 10.88
CA LEU A 32 22.72 69.12 10.49
C LEU A 32 21.68 68.43 11.38
N GLU A 33 20.85 69.23 12.05
CA GLU A 33 19.71 68.85 12.85
C GLU A 33 18.43 69.20 12.10
N VAL A 34 17.49 68.27 11.99
CA VAL A 34 16.25 68.41 11.24
C VAL A 34 15.06 67.98 12.13
N ASP A 35 14.05 68.81 12.19
CA ASP A 35 12.71 68.47 12.63
C ASP A 35 11.93 68.10 11.36
N SER A 36 11.73 66.77 11.16
CA SER A 36 11.11 66.32 9.91
C SER A 36 9.60 66.23 9.99
N ASN A 37 9.03 66.30 11.21
CA ASN A 37 7.60 66.14 11.47
C ASN A 37 6.92 67.43 11.87
N GLY A 38 7.71 68.56 12.12
CA GLY A 38 7.19 69.90 12.45
C GLY A 38 6.69 70.06 13.91
N ASP A 39 7.04 69.11 14.81
CA ASP A 39 6.59 69.13 16.20
C ASP A 39 7.41 70.12 17.09
N GLY A 40 8.50 70.64 16.57
CA GLY A 40 9.42 71.54 17.25
C GLY A 40 10.57 70.82 17.93
N ARG A 41 10.75 69.49 17.70
CA ARG A 41 11.89 68.69 18.16
C ARG A 41 12.70 68.17 16.99
N PHE A 42 14.03 68.17 17.10
CA PHE A 42 14.89 67.65 16.05
C PHE A 42 14.93 66.16 16.16
N ASP A 43 14.22 65.49 15.25
CA ASP A 43 14.13 64.01 15.18
C ASP A 43 15.25 63.39 14.36
N THR A 44 15.98 64.15 13.54
CA THR A 44 17.06 63.64 12.68
C THR A 44 18.32 64.48 12.85
N VAL A 45 19.45 63.80 13.04
CA VAL A 45 20.78 64.41 13.14
C VAL A 45 21.72 63.75 12.14
N TYR A 46 22.29 64.60 11.24
CA TYR A 46 23.36 64.22 10.33
C TYR A 46 24.69 64.73 10.85
N ARG A 47 25.74 63.97 10.78
CA ARG A 47 27.10 64.35 11.13
C ARG A 47 27.99 64.20 9.90
N PHE A 48 28.84 65.18 9.68
CA PHE A 48 29.73 65.23 8.54
C PHE A 48 31.16 65.25 9.03
N GLN A 49 32.07 64.75 8.24
CA GLN A 49 33.52 64.82 8.44
C GLN A 49 34.13 65.23 7.12
N GLU A 50 34.92 66.35 7.17
CA GLU A 50 35.51 66.89 5.97
C GLU A 50 34.48 67.22 4.86
N GLY A 51 33.32 67.76 5.28
CA GLY A 51 32.20 68.09 4.38
C GLY A 51 31.38 66.88 3.86
N ARG A 52 31.80 65.64 4.13
CA ARG A 52 31.11 64.37 3.71
C ARG A 52 30.26 63.78 4.81
N LEU A 53 29.12 63.24 4.43
CA LEU A 53 28.21 62.56 5.38
C LEU A 53 28.91 61.33 5.99
N PHE A 54 29.01 61.35 7.34
CA PHE A 54 29.65 60.26 8.11
C PHE A 54 28.64 59.41 8.85
N SER A 55 27.63 60.02 9.49
CA SER A 55 26.59 59.29 10.18
C SER A 55 25.26 60.06 10.23
N SER A 56 24.17 59.30 10.35
CA SER A 56 22.86 59.84 10.72
C SER A 56 22.27 59.09 11.90
N ALA A 57 21.46 59.81 12.69
CA ALA A 57 20.69 59.29 13.79
C ALA A 57 19.28 59.86 13.71
N ARG A 58 18.25 59.00 13.81
CA ARG A 58 16.86 59.39 13.67
C ARG A 58 16.02 58.77 14.78
N ASP A 59 15.16 59.60 15.36
CA ASP A 59 13.98 59.21 16.14
C ASP A 59 12.80 59.14 15.16
N THR A 60 12.24 57.95 14.93
CA THR A 60 11.19 57.74 13.90
C THR A 60 9.79 57.63 14.49
N ASP A 61 9.66 57.50 15.83
CA ASP A 61 8.40 57.42 16.55
C ASP A 61 8.11 58.64 17.44
N GLY A 62 9.09 59.54 17.59
CA GLY A 62 8.94 60.84 18.29
C GLY A 62 9.00 60.68 19.82
N ASP A 63 9.47 59.58 20.36
CA ASP A 63 9.60 59.36 21.81
C ASP A 63 10.80 60.07 22.45
N GLY A 64 11.66 60.67 21.63
CA GLY A 64 12.88 61.37 22.06
C GLY A 64 14.13 60.51 22.09
N LYS A 65 14.03 59.24 21.72
CA LYS A 65 15.16 58.32 21.59
C LYS A 65 15.45 58.00 20.13
N VAL A 66 16.73 57.81 19.83
CA VAL A 66 17.18 57.48 18.47
C VAL A 66 17.01 55.99 18.24
N ASN A 67 16.09 55.61 17.38
CA ASN A 67 15.84 54.24 16.99
C ASN A 67 16.41 53.84 15.61
N VAL A 68 16.96 54.76 14.83
CA VAL A 68 17.68 54.42 13.59
C VAL A 68 19.04 55.13 13.59
N ARG A 69 20.12 54.39 13.43
CA ARG A 69 21.48 54.86 13.23
C ARG A 69 22.03 54.34 11.92
N GLN A 70 22.66 55.22 11.12
CA GLN A 70 23.29 54.83 9.87
C GLN A 70 24.65 55.47 9.72
N THR A 71 25.62 54.71 9.25
CA THR A 71 27.00 55.18 8.95
C THR A 71 27.22 55.21 7.44
N TYR A 72 28.11 56.11 7.02
CA TYR A 72 28.39 56.37 5.62
C TYR A 72 29.90 56.40 5.39
N LYS A 73 30.32 56.04 4.18
CA LYS A 73 31.68 56.22 3.68
C LYS A 73 31.58 56.73 2.24
N ASP A 74 32.28 57.80 1.95
CA ASP A 74 32.21 58.47 0.63
C ASP A 74 30.76 58.74 0.18
N ASP A 75 29.96 59.28 1.15
CA ASP A 75 28.53 59.57 1.01
C ASP A 75 27.61 58.36 0.69
N LYS A 76 28.14 57.14 0.72
CA LYS A 76 27.38 55.92 0.54
C LYS A 76 27.14 55.26 1.90
N PRO A 77 25.95 54.65 2.12
CA PRO A 77 25.66 53.91 3.33
C PRO A 77 26.60 52.69 3.46
N VAL A 78 27.02 52.38 4.69
CA VAL A 78 27.85 51.21 5.03
C VAL A 78 27.09 50.30 5.96
N GLU A 79 26.44 50.87 7.00
CA GLU A 79 25.73 50.13 8.03
C GLU A 79 24.49 50.92 8.47
N LYS A 80 23.37 50.22 8.67
CA LYS A 80 22.17 50.77 9.29
C LYS A 80 21.72 49.87 10.44
N LYS A 81 21.53 50.48 11.61
CA LYS A 81 21.04 49.83 12.84
C LYS A 81 19.65 50.40 13.14
N VAL A 82 18.71 49.52 13.44
CA VAL A 82 17.36 49.87 13.84
C VAL A 82 17.07 49.20 15.18
N ASP A 83 16.70 50.02 16.14
CA ASP A 83 16.24 49.69 17.48
C ASP A 83 14.77 50.15 17.48
N ASP A 84 13.86 49.20 17.23
CA ASP A 84 12.47 49.52 16.89
C ASP A 84 11.66 50.03 18.09
N ASP A 85 12.04 49.67 19.33
CA ASP A 85 11.33 50.09 20.55
C ASP A 85 12.13 51.01 21.49
N GLY A 86 13.38 51.35 21.10
CA GLY A 86 14.22 52.30 21.84
C GLY A 86 14.75 51.74 23.17
N ASP A 87 14.86 50.41 23.33
CA ASP A 87 15.42 49.75 24.52
C ASP A 87 16.96 49.70 24.50
N GLY A 88 17.57 49.97 23.36
CA GLY A 88 19.02 50.00 23.14
C GLY A 88 19.59 48.77 22.50
N LEU A 89 18.78 47.70 22.27
CA LEU A 89 19.14 46.55 21.45
C LEU A 89 18.85 46.87 19.97
N VAL A 90 19.49 46.19 19.07
CA VAL A 90 19.35 46.41 17.62
C VAL A 90 18.65 45.19 17.01
N GLU A 91 17.35 45.35 16.74
CA GLU A 91 16.57 44.26 16.15
C GLU A 91 16.87 44.07 14.67
N ARG A 92 17.27 45.15 13.96
CA ARG A 92 17.58 45.06 12.53
C ARG A 92 18.92 45.72 12.22
N LEU A 93 19.79 44.95 11.57
CA LEU A 93 21.11 45.38 11.14
C LEU A 93 21.24 45.16 9.63
N ILE A 94 21.61 46.22 8.88
CA ILE A 94 21.79 46.16 7.44
C ILE A 94 23.21 46.62 7.11
N PHE A 95 23.93 45.82 6.36
CA PHE A 95 25.22 46.14 5.78
C PHE A 95 25.07 46.43 4.29
N TYR A 96 25.84 47.37 3.80
CA TYR A 96 25.82 47.82 2.41
C TYR A 96 27.19 47.57 1.76
N ASN A 97 27.20 47.25 0.49
CA ASN A 97 28.42 47.13 -0.31
C ASN A 97 29.04 48.47 -0.67
N THR A 98 30.16 48.48 -1.39
CA THR A 98 30.87 49.70 -1.82
C THR A 98 30.07 50.56 -2.77
N GLU A 99 28.99 50.06 -3.37
CA GLU A 99 28.08 50.83 -4.23
C GLU A 99 26.93 51.46 -3.46
N GLY A 100 26.78 51.10 -2.16
CA GLY A 100 25.70 51.53 -1.29
C GLY A 100 24.42 50.73 -1.45
N LEU A 101 24.51 49.54 -2.06
CA LEU A 101 23.42 48.57 -2.15
C LEU A 101 23.45 47.57 -0.97
N PRO A 102 22.31 47.11 -0.47
CA PRO A 102 22.26 46.11 0.58
C PRO A 102 23.05 44.86 0.20
N GLU A 103 23.91 44.37 1.10
CA GLU A 103 24.71 43.16 0.98
C GLU A 103 24.22 42.08 1.95
N LYS A 104 23.86 42.49 3.17
CA LYS A 104 23.42 41.59 4.24
C LYS A 104 22.45 42.32 5.17
N SER A 105 21.39 41.63 5.59
CA SER A 105 20.56 42.05 6.71
C SER A 105 20.46 40.96 7.77
N CYS A 106 20.37 41.41 9.04
CA CYS A 106 20.18 40.55 10.19
C CYS A 106 18.96 41.01 10.96
N HIS A 107 18.11 40.11 11.43
CA HIS A 107 16.93 40.38 12.24
C HIS A 107 16.96 39.56 13.51
N ASP A 108 16.88 40.22 14.65
CA ASP A 108 16.65 39.71 15.97
C ASP A 108 15.15 39.80 16.23
N LEU A 109 14.49 38.65 16.37
CA LEU A 109 13.01 38.58 16.45
C LEU A 109 12.51 38.62 17.89
N ASP A 110 13.30 38.19 18.85
CA ASP A 110 12.93 38.09 20.27
C ASP A 110 13.69 39.08 21.17
N ARG A 111 14.64 39.85 20.58
CA ARG A 111 15.40 40.94 21.24
C ARG A 111 16.35 40.43 22.34
N ASP A 112 16.93 39.26 22.11
CA ASP A 112 17.94 38.70 23.01
C ASP A 112 19.38 39.07 22.59
N GLY A 113 19.55 39.76 21.46
CA GLY A 113 20.83 40.15 20.87
C GLY A 113 21.43 39.14 19.92
N VAL A 114 20.71 38.03 19.63
CA VAL A 114 21.06 37.04 18.63
C VAL A 114 20.15 37.22 17.39
N TYR A 115 20.71 37.15 16.20
CA TYR A 115 19.93 37.36 14.97
C TYR A 115 19.43 36.01 14.40
N GLU A 116 18.15 35.72 14.55
CA GLU A 116 17.53 34.50 14.03
C GLU A 116 17.40 34.49 12.52
N ILE A 117 17.39 35.67 11.84
CA ILE A 117 17.31 35.70 10.40
C ILE A 117 18.48 36.51 9.83
N VAL A 118 19.19 35.87 8.90
CA VAL A 118 20.22 36.53 8.08
C VAL A 118 19.85 36.42 6.62
N THR A 119 19.70 37.54 5.93
CA THR A 119 19.46 37.58 4.48
C THR A 119 20.67 38.19 3.79
N ARG A 120 21.16 37.52 2.77
CA ARG A 120 22.23 38.03 1.88
C ARG A 120 21.65 38.48 0.57
N TYR A 121 22.19 39.57 0.03
CA TYR A 121 21.70 40.22 -1.19
C TYR A 121 22.79 40.25 -2.26
N LYS A 122 22.37 40.14 -3.51
CA LYS A 122 23.18 40.38 -4.70
C LYS A 122 22.37 41.29 -5.61
N ASP A 123 22.98 42.39 -6.06
CA ASP A 123 22.31 43.41 -6.91
C ASP A 123 20.97 43.90 -6.31
N SER A 124 20.91 44.07 -4.98
CA SER A 124 19.75 44.45 -4.18
C SER A 124 18.63 43.40 -4.08
N GLU A 125 18.81 42.24 -4.68
CA GLU A 125 17.86 41.12 -4.57
C GLU A 125 18.36 40.08 -3.58
N PRO A 126 17.48 39.51 -2.73
CA PRO A 126 17.86 38.44 -1.84
C PRO A 126 18.27 37.19 -2.66
N PHE A 127 19.39 36.58 -2.34
CA PHE A 127 19.81 35.32 -2.95
C PHE A 127 19.91 34.15 -1.95
N GLU A 128 20.10 34.45 -0.65
CA GLU A 128 20.15 33.45 0.41
C GLU A 128 19.58 34.04 1.71
N GLN A 129 18.77 33.23 2.38
CA GLN A 129 18.31 33.54 3.74
C GLN A 129 18.59 32.34 4.64
N LEU A 130 19.16 32.62 5.80
CA LEU A 130 19.35 31.68 6.90
C LEU A 130 18.40 32.04 8.02
N LYS A 131 17.80 31.03 8.66
CA LYS A 131 16.91 31.21 9.80
C LYS A 131 17.24 30.19 10.89
N ASP A 132 17.39 30.67 12.10
CA ASP A 132 17.35 29.90 13.34
C ASP A 132 15.88 29.83 13.78
N SER A 133 15.29 28.66 13.77
CA SER A 133 13.86 28.49 14.05
C SER A 133 13.56 28.05 15.48
N ASN A 134 14.56 27.45 16.15
CA ASN A 134 14.45 26.95 17.52
C ASN A 134 15.19 27.89 18.54
N ARG A 135 15.97 28.88 18.04
CA ARG A 135 16.70 29.87 18.84
C ARG A 135 17.82 29.26 19.70
N ASP A 136 18.52 28.28 19.15
CA ASP A 136 19.69 27.66 19.80
C ASP A 136 21.03 28.29 19.35
N GLY A 137 20.98 29.27 18.44
CA GLY A 137 22.13 29.95 17.86
C GLY A 137 22.67 29.30 16.59
N ALA A 138 22.04 28.22 16.09
CA ALA A 138 22.37 27.57 14.84
C ALA A 138 21.27 27.84 13.77
N TYR A 139 21.65 27.96 12.51
CA TYR A 139 20.67 28.18 11.44
C TYR A 139 20.11 26.86 10.90
N ASP A 140 18.86 26.57 11.26
CA ASP A 140 18.16 25.33 10.85
C ASP A 140 17.66 25.39 9.42
N ILE A 141 17.27 26.57 8.92
CA ILE A 141 16.66 26.75 7.62
C ILE A 141 17.53 27.60 6.73
N MET A 142 17.80 27.13 5.53
CA MET A 142 18.45 27.88 4.46
C MET A 142 17.48 27.95 3.27
N THR A 143 17.17 29.16 2.81
CA THR A 143 16.38 29.39 1.60
C THR A 143 17.21 30.16 0.57
N ARG A 144 17.22 29.67 -0.66
CA ARG A 144 17.85 30.35 -1.80
C ARG A 144 16.79 30.93 -2.73
N TYR A 145 17.08 32.13 -3.22
CA TYR A 145 16.17 32.91 -4.05
C TYR A 145 16.76 33.17 -5.44
N LYS A 146 15.86 33.24 -6.42
CA LYS A 146 16.13 33.68 -7.78
C LYS A 146 14.94 34.52 -8.23
N ASP A 147 15.19 35.71 -8.79
CA ASP A 147 14.15 36.63 -9.22
C ASP A 147 13.12 36.92 -8.10
N ASN A 148 13.63 37.15 -6.88
CA ASN A 148 12.86 37.38 -5.64
C ASN A 148 11.92 36.24 -5.23
N LYS A 149 12.09 35.04 -5.79
CA LYS A 149 11.30 33.85 -5.43
C LYS A 149 12.20 32.75 -4.88
N PRO A 150 11.74 31.99 -3.87
CA PRO A 150 12.47 30.83 -3.43
C PRO A 150 12.51 29.79 -4.54
N PHE A 151 13.69 29.21 -4.80
CA PHE A 151 13.85 28.06 -5.71
C PHE A 151 14.38 26.83 -4.99
N TYR A 152 14.96 27.00 -3.79
CA TYR A 152 15.49 25.92 -2.98
C TYR A 152 15.38 26.26 -1.50
N GLN A 153 15.03 25.27 -0.68
CA GLN A 153 15.06 25.37 0.78
C GLN A 153 15.58 24.07 1.37
N GLY A 154 16.56 24.17 2.29
CA GLY A 154 17.04 23.08 3.11
C GLY A 154 16.71 23.34 4.57
N LYS A 155 16.23 22.30 5.29
CA LYS A 155 15.92 22.39 6.73
C LYS A 155 16.63 21.26 7.49
N ASP A 156 17.00 21.57 8.71
CA ASP A 156 17.36 20.64 9.76
C ASP A 156 16.14 20.53 10.68
N THR A 157 15.39 19.44 10.58
CA THR A 157 14.10 19.31 11.28
C THR A 157 14.26 18.69 12.68
N ASN A 158 15.38 18.00 12.92
CA ASN A 158 15.71 17.38 14.21
C ASN A 158 16.75 18.19 15.03
N PHE A 159 17.30 19.27 14.44
CA PHE A 159 18.27 20.16 15.09
C PHE A 159 19.60 19.50 15.48
N ASP A 160 20.07 18.54 14.69
CA ASP A 160 21.34 17.84 14.92
C ASP A 160 22.53 18.50 14.19
N GLY A 161 22.30 19.60 13.49
CA GLY A 161 23.28 20.34 12.71
C GLY A 161 23.40 19.88 11.25
N LYS A 162 22.58 18.91 10.82
CA LYS A 162 22.53 18.42 9.44
C LYS A 162 21.15 18.65 8.85
N LYS A 163 21.10 19.04 7.59
CA LYS A 163 19.82 19.21 6.89
C LYS A 163 19.28 17.85 6.45
N ASP A 164 18.01 17.60 6.78
CA ASP A 164 17.27 16.38 6.52
C ASP A 164 16.04 16.56 5.62
N PHE A 165 15.72 17.80 5.29
CA PHE A 165 14.61 18.17 4.42
C PHE A 165 15.09 19.13 3.35
N PHE A 166 14.78 18.86 2.07
CA PHE A 166 15.15 19.68 0.93
C PHE A 166 13.93 19.87 0.02
N CYS A 167 13.60 21.14 -0.27
CA CYS A 167 12.50 21.51 -1.15
C CYS A 167 13.01 22.31 -2.34
N HIS A 168 12.68 21.86 -3.54
CA HIS A 168 12.86 22.59 -4.79
C HIS A 168 11.52 23.19 -5.21
N PHE A 169 11.52 24.44 -5.64
CA PHE A 169 10.32 25.16 -6.03
C PHE A 169 10.34 25.47 -7.54
N ASP A 170 9.16 25.47 -8.15
CA ASP A 170 8.98 25.91 -9.52
C ASP A 170 9.06 27.46 -9.64
N SER A 171 9.01 27.95 -10.88
CA SER A 171 9.07 29.40 -11.15
C SER A 171 7.90 30.21 -10.58
N LYS A 172 6.84 29.55 -10.10
CA LYS A 172 5.69 30.18 -9.43
C LYS A 172 5.77 30.13 -7.91
N GLY A 173 6.78 29.41 -7.36
CA GLY A 173 6.98 29.24 -5.93
C GLY A 173 6.23 28.06 -5.32
N PHE A 174 5.68 27.15 -6.13
CA PHE A 174 5.12 25.88 -5.64
C PHE A 174 6.22 24.84 -5.52
N PRO A 175 6.15 23.94 -4.53
CA PRO A 175 7.04 22.78 -4.46
C PRO A 175 6.98 21.96 -5.75
N GLU A 176 8.14 21.60 -6.31
CA GLU A 176 8.31 20.70 -7.46
C GLU A 176 8.86 19.35 -7.02
N LYS A 177 9.84 19.38 -6.10
CA LYS A 177 10.46 18.18 -5.51
C LYS A 177 10.75 18.43 -4.05
N ILE A 178 10.44 17.43 -3.21
CA ILE A 178 10.84 17.40 -1.80
C ILE A 178 11.62 16.10 -1.57
N GLU A 179 12.78 16.23 -0.95
CA GLU A 179 13.66 15.12 -0.55
C GLU A 179 13.80 15.15 0.96
N GLU A 180 13.64 13.99 1.61
CA GLU A 180 13.65 13.86 3.07
C GLU A 180 14.52 12.69 3.51
N ASP A 181 15.29 12.88 4.57
CA ASP A 181 15.89 11.83 5.38
C ASP A 181 15.03 11.66 6.64
N THR A 182 13.98 10.84 6.54
CA THR A 182 12.99 10.71 7.62
C THR A 182 13.52 9.93 8.83
N ARG A 183 14.68 9.28 8.67
CA ARG A 183 15.33 8.47 9.71
C ARG A 183 16.59 9.13 10.26
N TYR A 184 16.98 10.29 9.74
CA TYR A 184 18.14 11.05 10.18
C TYR A 184 19.47 10.28 10.09
N THR A 185 19.61 9.49 9.04
CA THR A 185 20.80 8.65 8.80
C THR A 185 21.87 9.35 7.97
N GLY A 186 21.57 10.52 7.43
CA GLY A 186 22.37 11.27 6.45
C GLY A 186 22.11 10.83 5.01
N ARG A 187 21.07 10.04 4.75
CA ARG A 187 20.66 9.59 3.41
C ARG A 187 19.17 9.90 3.19
N ILE A 188 18.85 10.38 2.00
CA ILE A 188 17.46 10.59 1.58
C ILE A 188 16.77 9.24 1.46
N ASP A 189 15.65 9.07 2.18
CA ASP A 189 14.83 7.86 2.16
C ASP A 189 13.42 8.11 1.61
N ARG A 190 13.04 9.38 1.36
CA ARG A 190 11.76 9.72 0.73
C ARG A 190 11.90 10.87 -0.25
N ILE A 191 11.33 10.71 -1.44
CA ILE A 191 11.26 11.73 -2.47
C ILE A 191 9.80 11.94 -2.86
N ARG A 192 9.34 13.19 -2.83
CA ARG A 192 8.00 13.58 -3.28
C ARG A 192 8.10 14.53 -4.47
N ILE A 193 7.40 14.23 -5.54
CA ILE A 193 7.37 15.01 -6.78
C ILE A 193 5.97 15.60 -6.95
N TYR A 194 5.93 16.87 -7.26
CA TYR A 194 4.71 17.65 -7.40
C TYR A 194 4.60 18.24 -8.81
N ARG A 195 3.39 18.49 -9.25
CA ARG A 195 3.10 19.21 -10.49
C ARG A 195 1.93 20.16 -10.25
N LYS A 196 2.17 21.47 -10.40
CA LYS A 196 1.20 22.54 -10.13
C LYS A 196 0.59 22.49 -8.70
N GLY A 197 1.39 22.07 -7.72
CA GLY A 197 0.98 21.96 -6.32
C GLY A 197 0.40 20.60 -5.92
N ASP A 198 0.02 19.74 -6.87
CA ASP A 198 -0.47 18.40 -6.59
C ASP A 198 0.66 17.36 -6.57
N PRO A 199 0.67 16.41 -5.63
CA PRO A 199 1.59 15.29 -5.67
C PRO A 199 1.32 14.43 -6.90
N VAL A 200 2.39 14.00 -7.58
CA VAL A 200 2.30 13.08 -8.73
C VAL A 200 3.04 11.77 -8.50
N LYS A 201 4.09 11.80 -7.64
CA LYS A 201 4.89 10.62 -7.33
C LYS A 201 5.50 10.73 -5.94
N VAL A 202 5.55 9.62 -5.21
CA VAL A 202 6.33 9.47 -3.98
C VAL A 202 7.17 8.21 -4.10
N GLU A 203 8.46 8.34 -3.82
CA GLU A 203 9.43 7.25 -3.75
C GLU A 203 9.86 7.08 -2.30
N TYR A 204 9.98 5.85 -1.83
CA TYR A 204 10.33 5.53 -0.46
C TYR A 204 11.31 4.35 -0.41
N ASP A 205 12.44 4.57 0.26
CA ASP A 205 13.47 3.60 0.62
C ASP A 205 13.18 3.11 2.04
N ALA A 206 12.57 1.93 2.16
CA ALA A 206 12.07 1.42 3.43
C ALA A 206 13.18 0.88 4.35
N ASP A 207 14.25 0.32 3.80
CA ASP A 207 15.35 -0.28 4.57
C ASP A 207 16.59 0.62 4.67
N GLY A 208 16.70 1.67 3.84
CA GLY A 208 17.76 2.68 3.90
C GLY A 208 19.05 2.30 3.21
N ASP A 209 18.98 1.40 2.27
CA ASP A 209 20.14 0.99 1.51
C ASP A 209 20.45 1.91 0.31
N GLY A 210 19.51 2.82 -0.02
CA GLY A 210 19.61 3.78 -1.11
C GLY A 210 18.84 3.37 -2.38
N PHE A 211 18.15 2.24 -2.35
CA PHE A 211 17.20 1.83 -3.37
C PHE A 211 15.78 2.18 -2.92
N PHE A 212 14.95 2.73 -3.82
CA PHE A 212 13.59 3.11 -3.50
C PHE A 212 12.61 2.00 -3.92
N GLU A 213 12.36 1.05 -3.03
CA GLU A 213 11.54 -0.13 -3.33
C GLU A 213 10.08 0.23 -3.58
N THR A 214 9.57 1.24 -2.88
CA THR A 214 8.16 1.62 -2.96
C THR A 214 7.98 2.91 -3.74
N ILE A 215 7.17 2.86 -4.79
CA ILE A 215 6.81 4.04 -5.59
C ILE A 215 5.30 4.17 -5.64
N SER A 216 4.79 5.33 -5.20
CA SER A 216 3.36 5.67 -5.26
C SER A 216 3.13 6.75 -6.32
N PHE A 217 2.12 6.55 -7.17
CA PHE A 217 1.71 7.47 -8.23
C PHE A 217 0.34 8.06 -7.91
N PHE A 218 0.19 9.34 -8.18
CA PHE A 218 -1.02 10.10 -7.90
C PHE A 218 -1.61 10.68 -9.18
N LYS A 219 -2.93 10.69 -9.26
CA LYS A 219 -3.69 11.33 -10.31
C LYS A 219 -4.72 12.25 -9.67
N GLU A 220 -4.70 13.54 -10.03
CA GLU A 220 -5.59 14.55 -9.44
C GLU A 220 -5.51 14.60 -7.90
N GLY A 221 -4.27 14.48 -7.37
CA GLY A 221 -3.99 14.50 -5.93
C GLY A 221 -4.35 13.23 -5.17
N LYS A 222 -4.88 12.19 -5.83
CA LYS A 222 -5.27 10.91 -5.23
C LYS A 222 -4.33 9.78 -5.66
N MET A 223 -4.03 8.85 -4.75
CA MET A 223 -3.24 7.67 -5.07
C MET A 223 -3.97 6.82 -6.11
N SER A 224 -3.28 6.47 -7.18
CA SER A 224 -3.82 5.65 -8.29
C SER A 224 -3.10 4.32 -8.48
N LEU A 225 -1.79 4.30 -8.17
CA LEU A 225 -0.95 3.11 -8.29
C LEU A 225 0.14 3.17 -7.23
N GLN A 226 0.43 2.04 -6.60
CA GLN A 226 1.65 1.84 -5.81
C GLN A 226 2.38 0.61 -6.36
N THR A 227 3.70 0.71 -6.48
CA THR A 227 4.56 -0.40 -6.88
C THR A 227 5.58 -0.70 -5.79
N GLN A 228 5.94 -1.98 -5.65
CA GLN A 228 7.00 -2.44 -4.77
C GLN A 228 7.93 -3.36 -5.56
N ASP A 229 9.23 -3.16 -5.41
CA ASP A 229 10.31 -3.97 -5.98
C ASP A 229 11.11 -4.53 -4.81
N GLU A 230 10.78 -5.77 -4.40
CA GLU A 230 11.34 -6.40 -3.19
C GLU A 230 12.71 -7.03 -3.46
N ASN A 231 12.94 -7.50 -4.69
CA ASN A 231 14.18 -8.14 -5.09
C ASN A 231 15.23 -7.14 -5.64
N LYS A 232 14.86 -5.87 -5.84
CA LYS A 232 15.70 -4.74 -6.29
C LYS A 232 16.31 -4.95 -7.69
N ASP A 233 15.60 -5.65 -8.57
CA ASP A 233 16.03 -5.88 -9.96
C ASP A 233 15.61 -4.74 -10.91
N GLY A 234 14.89 -3.74 -10.40
CA GLY A 234 14.37 -2.58 -11.14
C GLY A 234 13.02 -2.82 -11.80
N LYS A 235 12.37 -3.98 -11.52
CA LYS A 235 11.02 -4.29 -11.94
C LYS A 235 10.12 -4.47 -10.72
N PRO A 236 8.92 -3.88 -10.71
CA PRO A 236 8.03 -4.07 -9.58
C PRO A 236 7.51 -5.51 -9.47
N ASP A 237 7.71 -6.12 -8.30
CA ASP A 237 7.15 -7.42 -7.93
C ASP A 237 5.68 -7.32 -7.54
N ILE A 238 5.26 -6.16 -7.00
CA ILE A 238 3.89 -5.90 -6.61
C ILE A 238 3.40 -4.58 -7.20
N LYS A 239 2.20 -4.56 -7.78
CA LYS A 239 1.49 -3.37 -8.25
C LYS A 239 0.10 -3.33 -7.63
N ILE A 240 -0.22 -2.25 -6.92
CA ILE A 240 -1.51 -2.03 -6.26
C ILE A 240 -2.21 -0.87 -6.94
N PHE A 241 -3.36 -1.13 -7.55
CA PHE A 241 -4.19 -0.14 -8.22
C PHE A 241 -5.31 0.34 -7.32
N PHE A 242 -5.57 1.63 -7.33
CA PHE A 242 -6.58 2.28 -6.52
C PHE A 242 -7.62 2.97 -7.41
N ASN A 243 -8.88 2.95 -6.98
CA ASN A 243 -9.96 3.68 -7.64
C ASN A 243 -9.97 5.17 -7.23
N GLN A 244 -10.89 5.95 -7.77
CA GLN A 244 -11.00 7.38 -7.46
C GLN A 244 -11.37 7.71 -6.00
N LYS A 245 -11.76 6.70 -5.20
CA LYS A 245 -11.99 6.83 -3.75
C LYS A 245 -10.79 6.41 -2.91
N GLU A 246 -9.64 6.11 -3.58
CA GLU A 246 -8.44 5.54 -2.96
C GLU A 246 -8.67 4.17 -2.29
N GLU A 247 -9.69 3.43 -2.75
CA GLU A 247 -9.90 2.06 -2.36
C GLU A 247 -9.12 1.12 -3.29
N LYS A 248 -8.57 0.03 -2.74
CA LYS A 248 -7.91 -1.00 -3.56
C LYS A 248 -8.89 -1.58 -4.57
N GLU A 249 -8.50 -1.59 -5.83
CA GLU A 249 -9.24 -2.19 -6.94
C GLU A 249 -8.63 -3.52 -7.37
N ARG A 250 -7.29 -3.54 -7.53
CA ARG A 250 -6.55 -4.71 -7.99
C ARG A 250 -5.13 -4.69 -7.43
N THR A 251 -4.59 -5.88 -7.15
CA THR A 251 -3.16 -6.11 -6.93
C THR A 251 -2.67 -7.10 -7.99
N GLU A 252 -1.52 -6.83 -8.57
CA GLU A 252 -0.76 -7.72 -9.45
C GLU A 252 0.54 -8.06 -8.74
N SER A 253 0.90 -9.34 -8.70
CA SER A 253 2.12 -9.80 -8.03
C SER A 253 2.89 -10.78 -8.90
N ASP A 254 4.20 -10.66 -8.87
CA ASP A 254 5.18 -11.63 -9.35
C ASP A 254 5.66 -12.40 -8.13
N THR A 255 5.07 -13.58 -7.87
CA THR A 255 5.30 -14.28 -6.60
C THR A 255 6.54 -15.15 -6.61
N ASP A 256 7.08 -15.46 -7.76
CA ASP A 256 8.32 -16.22 -7.94
C ASP A 256 9.52 -15.34 -8.34
N LEU A 257 9.33 -14.01 -8.48
CA LEU A 257 10.34 -13.00 -8.76
C LEU A 257 11.06 -13.20 -10.11
N ASN A 258 10.35 -13.74 -11.10
CA ASN A 258 10.90 -13.99 -12.44
C ASN A 258 10.75 -12.79 -13.40
N GLY A 259 10.12 -11.71 -12.97
CA GLY A 259 9.85 -10.47 -13.72
C GLY A 259 8.54 -10.51 -14.50
N LYS A 260 7.64 -11.50 -14.22
CA LYS A 260 6.31 -11.61 -14.81
C LYS A 260 5.26 -11.77 -13.72
N THR A 261 4.16 -11.06 -13.86
CA THR A 261 3.01 -11.21 -12.96
C THR A 261 2.41 -12.61 -13.08
N ASP A 262 2.26 -13.29 -11.95
CA ASP A 262 1.67 -14.63 -11.84
C ASP A 262 0.44 -14.69 -10.91
N ALA A 263 0.13 -13.61 -10.19
CA ALA A 263 -1.04 -13.54 -9.32
C ALA A 263 -1.77 -12.20 -9.42
N TRP A 264 -3.10 -12.25 -9.43
CA TRP A 264 -3.98 -11.10 -9.50
C TRP A 264 -5.05 -11.19 -8.41
N GLN A 265 -5.16 -10.15 -7.60
CA GLN A 265 -6.19 -10.02 -6.58
C GLN A 265 -7.13 -8.86 -6.97
N PHE A 266 -8.42 -9.09 -6.94
CA PHE A 266 -9.45 -8.11 -7.26
C PHE A 266 -10.26 -7.79 -6.01
N TYR A 267 -10.49 -6.52 -5.79
CA TYR A 267 -11.16 -6.03 -4.58
C TYR A 267 -12.48 -5.35 -4.93
N GLN A 268 -13.44 -5.43 -4.03
CA GLN A 268 -14.70 -4.72 -4.09
C GLN A 268 -15.00 -4.11 -2.72
N ASN A 269 -15.09 -2.78 -2.64
CA ASN A 269 -15.22 -2.05 -1.39
C ASN A 269 -14.09 -2.41 -0.37
N ASN A 270 -12.83 -2.40 -0.84
CA ASN A 270 -11.62 -2.79 -0.07
C ASN A 270 -11.61 -4.25 0.44
N ARG A 271 -12.52 -5.12 -0.01
CA ARG A 271 -12.55 -6.53 0.36
C ARG A 271 -12.17 -7.39 -0.82
N LEU A 272 -11.32 -8.39 -0.59
CA LEU A 272 -10.94 -9.37 -1.61
C LEU A 272 -12.22 -10.07 -2.13
N SER A 273 -12.44 -9.99 -3.45
CA SER A 273 -13.56 -10.62 -4.15
C SER A 273 -13.12 -11.80 -5.00
N ARG A 274 -11.92 -11.72 -5.59
CA ARG A 274 -11.36 -12.78 -6.47
C ARG A 274 -9.84 -12.75 -6.41
N LEU A 275 -9.25 -13.94 -6.43
CA LEU A 275 -7.83 -14.21 -6.66
C LEU A 275 -7.73 -15.02 -7.95
N GLU A 276 -6.77 -14.69 -8.79
CA GLU A 276 -6.37 -15.47 -9.96
C GLU A 276 -4.88 -15.76 -9.88
N LYS A 277 -4.46 -16.96 -10.31
CA LYS A 277 -3.05 -17.36 -10.35
C LYS A 277 -2.74 -18.11 -11.64
N ASP A 278 -1.52 -17.90 -12.12
CA ASP A 278 -0.80 -18.73 -13.08
C ASP A 278 0.19 -19.58 -12.27
N GLU A 279 -0.24 -20.76 -11.78
CA GLU A 279 0.60 -21.65 -10.97
C GLU A 279 1.62 -22.40 -11.84
N ALA A 280 1.32 -22.59 -13.13
CA ALA A 280 2.20 -23.26 -14.09
C ALA A 280 3.30 -22.33 -14.66
N GLY A 281 3.19 -21.00 -14.52
CA GLY A 281 4.13 -20.03 -15.04
C GLY A 281 4.15 -19.90 -16.57
N ASN A 282 3.07 -20.34 -17.23
CA ASN A 282 2.96 -20.36 -18.69
C ASN A 282 2.33 -19.09 -19.29
N GLY A 283 1.91 -18.15 -18.46
CA GLY A 283 1.25 -16.88 -18.83
C GLY A 283 -0.28 -16.97 -18.92
N LYS A 284 -0.87 -18.12 -18.54
CA LYS A 284 -2.31 -18.30 -18.47
C LYS A 284 -2.74 -18.52 -17.02
N VAL A 285 -3.91 -18.04 -16.67
CA VAL A 285 -4.50 -18.25 -15.34
C VAL A 285 -5.07 -19.67 -15.26
N ASP A 286 -4.55 -20.48 -14.37
CA ASP A 286 -4.99 -21.85 -14.12
C ASP A 286 -5.75 -22.03 -12.80
N LEU A 287 -5.77 -21.02 -11.92
CA LEU A 287 -6.50 -21.03 -10.66
C LEU A 287 -7.28 -19.73 -10.47
N LYS A 288 -8.58 -19.83 -10.12
CA LYS A 288 -9.41 -18.70 -9.68
C LYS A 288 -10.12 -19.04 -8.38
N VAL A 289 -10.03 -18.14 -7.40
CA VAL A 289 -10.69 -18.26 -6.10
C VAL A 289 -11.62 -17.06 -5.89
N PHE A 290 -12.86 -17.33 -5.55
CA PHE A 290 -13.90 -16.31 -5.34
C PHE A 290 -14.22 -16.19 -3.84
N TYR A 291 -14.40 -14.96 -3.40
CA TYR A 291 -14.65 -14.62 -2.00
C TYR A 291 -15.95 -13.85 -1.84
N LYS A 292 -16.63 -14.06 -0.73
CA LYS A 292 -17.76 -13.24 -0.27
C LYS A 292 -17.65 -13.07 1.23
N ASN A 293 -17.68 -11.81 1.70
CA ASN A 293 -17.49 -11.47 3.10
C ASN A 293 -16.22 -12.12 3.70
N GLU A 294 -15.09 -12.03 2.94
CA GLU A 294 -13.76 -12.54 3.32
C GLU A 294 -13.66 -14.09 3.42
N LYS A 295 -14.74 -14.82 3.08
CA LYS A 295 -14.74 -16.27 3.04
C LYS A 295 -14.65 -16.77 1.59
N LYS A 296 -13.88 -17.83 1.37
CA LYS A 296 -13.88 -18.55 0.09
C LYS A 296 -15.27 -19.13 -0.15
N ILE A 297 -15.83 -18.90 -1.34
CA ILE A 297 -17.12 -19.45 -1.76
C ILE A 297 -17.00 -20.41 -2.93
N LYS A 298 -16.00 -20.21 -3.79
CA LYS A 298 -15.75 -21.03 -4.97
C LYS A 298 -14.25 -21.01 -5.31
N LEU A 299 -13.72 -22.10 -5.80
CA LEU A 299 -12.44 -22.22 -6.46
C LEU A 299 -12.66 -22.96 -7.79
N ILE A 300 -12.00 -22.54 -8.85
CA ILE A 300 -11.94 -23.29 -10.11
C ILE A 300 -10.47 -23.44 -10.51
N LYS A 301 -10.14 -24.62 -11.06
CA LYS A 301 -8.76 -24.94 -11.46
C LYS A 301 -8.76 -25.63 -12.82
N ASP A 302 -7.86 -25.17 -13.68
CA ASP A 302 -7.40 -25.81 -14.89
C ASP A 302 -6.25 -26.74 -14.50
N ASN A 303 -6.40 -28.05 -14.68
CA ASN A 303 -5.44 -29.03 -14.18
C ASN A 303 -4.40 -29.44 -15.22
N ASP A 304 -4.69 -29.24 -16.51
CA ASP A 304 -3.84 -29.68 -17.62
C ASP A 304 -3.34 -28.51 -18.51
N ASP A 305 -3.65 -27.25 -18.11
CA ASP A 305 -3.23 -26.02 -18.78
C ASP A 305 -3.79 -25.83 -20.20
N ASP A 306 -4.91 -26.46 -20.53
CA ASP A 306 -5.54 -26.33 -21.83
C ASP A 306 -6.36 -25.03 -21.97
N GLY A 307 -6.64 -24.35 -20.86
CA GLY A 307 -7.40 -23.10 -20.75
C GLY A 307 -8.84 -23.30 -20.33
N ARG A 308 -9.26 -24.52 -20.00
CA ARG A 308 -10.55 -24.85 -19.41
C ARG A 308 -10.38 -25.17 -17.93
N PHE A 309 -11.44 -25.08 -17.16
CA PHE A 309 -11.37 -25.29 -15.71
C PHE A 309 -12.15 -26.55 -15.33
N GLU A 310 -11.49 -27.70 -15.33
CA GLU A 310 -12.09 -29.02 -15.06
C GLU A 310 -12.56 -29.16 -13.63
N THR A 311 -11.85 -28.55 -12.68
CA THR A 311 -12.19 -28.66 -11.27
C THR A 311 -12.90 -27.44 -10.75
N THR A 312 -14.07 -27.64 -10.12
CA THR A 312 -14.77 -26.61 -9.34
C THR A 312 -14.94 -27.08 -7.90
N GLN A 313 -14.51 -26.25 -6.94
CA GLN A 313 -14.76 -26.46 -5.52
C GLN A 313 -15.71 -25.39 -5.00
N TRP A 314 -16.78 -25.82 -4.35
CA TRP A 314 -17.75 -24.96 -3.68
C TRP A 314 -17.58 -25.09 -2.17
N PHE A 315 -17.54 -23.97 -1.45
CA PHE A 315 -17.37 -23.92 0.00
C PHE A 315 -18.65 -23.50 0.71
N ASP A 316 -18.83 -23.97 1.94
CA ASP A 316 -19.89 -23.57 2.87
C ASP A 316 -21.31 -23.73 2.29
N ARG A 317 -21.57 -24.93 1.70
CA ARG A 317 -22.90 -25.31 1.20
C ARG A 317 -23.80 -25.79 2.35
N PRO A 318 -25.13 -25.64 2.29
CA PRO A 318 -26.04 -25.90 3.41
C PRO A 318 -25.90 -27.31 4.06
N LYS A 319 -25.56 -28.33 3.30
CA LYS A 319 -25.40 -29.72 3.75
C LYS A 319 -23.93 -30.12 3.88
N TRP A 320 -23.05 -29.52 3.09
CA TRP A 320 -21.67 -29.91 2.88
C TRP A 320 -20.72 -28.76 3.17
N SER A 321 -19.61 -29.04 3.84
CA SER A 321 -18.57 -28.03 4.06
C SER A 321 -17.82 -27.69 2.77
N MET A 322 -17.76 -28.62 1.82
CA MET A 322 -17.20 -28.42 0.48
C MET A 322 -17.84 -29.45 -0.46
N VAL A 323 -18.05 -29.03 -1.72
CA VAL A 323 -18.39 -29.91 -2.85
C VAL A 323 -17.32 -29.69 -3.92
N MET A 324 -16.73 -30.76 -4.43
CA MET A 324 -15.79 -30.72 -5.55
C MET A 324 -16.44 -31.39 -6.75
N GLU A 325 -16.55 -30.66 -7.84
CA GLU A 325 -17.04 -31.08 -9.14
C GLU A 325 -15.85 -31.18 -10.09
N MET A 326 -15.81 -32.22 -10.94
CA MET A 326 -14.80 -32.43 -11.96
C MET A 326 -15.45 -32.74 -13.30
N ASP A 327 -15.06 -32.03 -14.34
CA ASP A 327 -15.35 -32.29 -15.76
C ASP A 327 -14.01 -32.75 -16.37
N GLY A 328 -13.75 -34.04 -16.35
CA GLY A 328 -12.42 -34.60 -16.71
C GLY A 328 -12.23 -34.76 -18.22
N ASN A 329 -13.33 -34.80 -18.98
CA ASN A 329 -13.31 -34.92 -20.44
C ASN A 329 -13.48 -33.58 -21.17
N ASN A 330 -13.73 -32.49 -20.42
CA ASN A 330 -13.92 -31.11 -20.93
C ASN A 330 -15.12 -30.96 -21.89
N ASP A 331 -16.19 -31.77 -21.70
CA ASP A 331 -17.41 -31.66 -22.53
C ASP A 331 -18.42 -30.65 -21.96
N GLY A 332 -18.18 -30.10 -20.76
CA GLY A 332 -19.02 -29.13 -20.07
C GLY A 332 -20.00 -29.75 -19.08
N ASN A 333 -20.01 -31.11 -18.95
CA ASN A 333 -20.76 -31.82 -17.94
C ASN A 333 -19.83 -32.24 -16.80
N VAL A 334 -20.39 -32.49 -15.62
CA VAL A 334 -19.61 -32.93 -14.46
C VAL A 334 -19.55 -34.46 -14.46
N ASP A 335 -18.34 -35.02 -14.62
CA ASP A 335 -18.10 -36.46 -14.59
C ASP A 335 -18.00 -37.00 -13.16
N ALA A 336 -17.58 -36.19 -12.18
CA ALA A 336 -17.45 -36.61 -10.80
C ALA A 336 -17.77 -35.51 -9.80
N CYS A 337 -18.51 -35.88 -8.72
CA CYS A 337 -18.79 -35.03 -7.57
C CYS A 337 -18.26 -35.67 -6.28
N SER A 338 -17.55 -34.88 -5.46
CA SER A 338 -17.10 -35.30 -4.14
C SER A 338 -17.65 -34.36 -3.07
N PHE A 339 -18.29 -34.91 -2.05
CA PHE A 339 -19.00 -34.16 -1.02
C PHE A 339 -18.33 -34.34 0.34
N TYR A 340 -17.92 -33.24 0.94
CA TYR A 340 -17.17 -33.24 2.21
C TYR A 340 -18.00 -32.62 3.35
N LYS A 341 -17.85 -33.18 4.54
CA LYS A 341 -18.42 -32.66 5.78
C LYS A 341 -17.33 -32.55 6.84
N LYS A 342 -17.07 -31.30 7.30
CA LYS A 342 -15.97 -31.00 8.22
C LYS A 342 -14.60 -31.50 7.70
N GLY A 343 -14.35 -31.33 6.39
CA GLY A 343 -13.10 -31.72 5.75
C GLY A 343 -12.96 -33.24 5.45
N VAL A 344 -13.96 -34.06 5.81
CA VAL A 344 -13.96 -35.51 5.57
C VAL A 344 -14.87 -35.86 4.40
N LEU A 345 -14.37 -36.60 3.40
CA LEU A 345 -15.17 -37.13 2.29
C LEU A 345 -16.31 -38.00 2.83
N ARG A 346 -17.51 -37.83 2.32
CA ARG A 346 -18.73 -38.51 2.78
C ARG A 346 -19.50 -39.19 1.67
N LEU A 347 -19.38 -38.67 0.46
CA LEU A 347 -20.05 -39.17 -0.71
C LEU A 347 -19.20 -38.82 -1.94
N LYS A 348 -19.07 -39.75 -2.87
CA LYS A 348 -18.51 -39.52 -4.20
C LYS A 348 -19.47 -40.10 -5.23
N GLU A 349 -19.78 -39.38 -6.26
CA GLU A 349 -20.64 -39.72 -7.37
C GLU A 349 -19.84 -39.59 -8.66
N VAL A 350 -19.91 -40.55 -9.57
CA VAL A 350 -19.13 -40.57 -10.82
C VAL A 350 -20.02 -41.07 -11.97
N ASP A 351 -19.91 -40.39 -13.10
CA ASP A 351 -20.40 -40.74 -14.42
C ASP A 351 -19.14 -41.00 -15.27
N GLU A 352 -18.71 -42.25 -15.38
CA GLU A 352 -17.45 -42.62 -16.04
C GLU A 352 -17.56 -42.58 -17.57
N ASN A 353 -18.79 -42.88 -18.05
CA ASN A 353 -19.04 -42.99 -19.49
C ASN A 353 -19.59 -41.68 -20.09
N SER A 354 -19.85 -40.66 -19.25
CA SER A 354 -20.34 -39.33 -19.62
C SER A 354 -21.70 -39.36 -20.36
N ASP A 355 -22.58 -40.33 -20.03
CA ASP A 355 -23.92 -40.41 -20.62
C ASP A 355 -24.98 -39.61 -19.84
N GLY A 356 -24.56 -38.95 -18.75
CA GLY A 356 -25.40 -38.14 -17.87
C GLY A 356 -26.05 -38.91 -16.74
N ARG A 357 -25.66 -40.18 -16.52
CA ARG A 357 -26.12 -41.02 -15.45
C ARG A 357 -24.94 -41.46 -14.58
N LEU A 358 -25.20 -41.72 -13.31
CA LEU A 358 -24.13 -42.17 -12.40
C LEU A 358 -23.82 -43.63 -12.63
N ASP A 359 -22.55 -43.92 -12.93
CA ASP A 359 -22.02 -45.27 -13.02
C ASP A 359 -21.55 -45.79 -11.66
N PHE A 360 -21.21 -44.86 -10.73
CA PHE A 360 -20.60 -45.23 -9.47
C PHE A 360 -20.92 -44.25 -8.34
N ILE A 361 -21.25 -44.78 -7.13
CA ILE A 361 -21.46 -43.98 -5.92
C ILE A 361 -20.71 -44.64 -4.76
N GLU A 362 -19.93 -43.82 -4.03
CA GLU A 362 -19.24 -44.26 -2.79
C GLU A 362 -19.73 -43.49 -1.58
N HIS A 363 -20.02 -44.20 -0.50
CA HIS A 363 -20.46 -43.68 0.79
C HIS A 363 -19.40 -43.88 1.85
N TYR A 364 -19.03 -42.81 2.57
CA TYR A 364 -18.00 -42.82 3.58
C TYR A 364 -18.56 -42.48 4.97
N ASN A 365 -18.02 -43.14 6.03
CA ASN A 365 -18.37 -42.86 7.40
C ASN A 365 -17.74 -41.56 7.92
N LYS A 366 -17.99 -41.23 9.20
CA LYS A 366 -17.48 -39.97 9.81
C LYS A 366 -15.94 -39.90 9.87
N ASN A 367 -15.24 -41.01 9.71
CA ASN A 367 -13.78 -41.09 9.72
C ASN A 367 -13.17 -41.11 8.30
N GLY A 368 -14.02 -41.05 7.25
CA GLY A 368 -13.57 -41.10 5.85
C GLY A 368 -13.29 -42.48 5.31
N ARG A 369 -13.80 -43.53 5.99
CA ARG A 369 -13.69 -44.94 5.53
C ARG A 369 -14.90 -45.29 4.68
N LEU A 370 -14.67 -46.05 3.62
CA LEU A 370 -15.69 -46.56 2.73
C LEU A 370 -16.62 -47.53 3.49
N THR A 371 -17.94 -47.37 3.34
CA THR A 371 -18.96 -48.20 3.99
C THR A 371 -19.88 -48.87 2.99
N LYS A 372 -20.09 -48.26 1.84
CA LYS A 372 -20.94 -48.75 0.74
C LYS A 372 -20.43 -48.21 -0.58
N SER A 373 -20.43 -48.99 -1.64
CA SER A 373 -20.40 -48.51 -3.02
C SER A 373 -21.58 -49.08 -3.81
N GLU A 374 -21.99 -48.36 -4.84
CA GLU A 374 -23.03 -48.71 -5.79
C GLU A 374 -22.46 -48.52 -7.19
N GLU A 375 -22.68 -49.51 -8.09
CA GLU A 375 -22.11 -49.50 -9.43
C GLU A 375 -23.18 -49.89 -10.48
N ASP A 376 -23.07 -49.35 -11.69
CA ASP A 376 -23.73 -49.85 -12.88
C ASP A 376 -22.84 -50.93 -13.51
N ASN A 377 -23.03 -52.15 -13.05
CA ASN A 377 -22.26 -53.31 -13.55
C ASN A 377 -22.85 -53.77 -14.91
N GLY A 378 -22.16 -53.43 -15.97
CA GLY A 378 -22.55 -53.82 -17.33
C GLY A 378 -23.15 -52.68 -18.17
N ASN A 379 -23.02 -51.43 -17.74
CA ASN A 379 -23.53 -50.22 -18.43
C ASN A 379 -25.02 -50.31 -18.78
N THR A 380 -25.81 -50.65 -17.80
CA THR A 380 -27.26 -50.90 -17.92
C THR A 380 -28.05 -49.57 -17.86
N GLY A 381 -27.40 -48.48 -17.48
CA GLY A 381 -27.95 -47.15 -17.26
C GLY A 381 -28.59 -46.97 -15.88
N HIS A 382 -28.32 -47.92 -14.94
CA HIS A 382 -28.73 -47.83 -13.55
C HIS A 382 -27.82 -48.63 -12.64
N LEU A 383 -27.65 -48.15 -11.39
CA LEU A 383 -26.82 -48.82 -10.39
C LEU A 383 -27.46 -50.17 -10.01
N ASN A 384 -26.85 -51.26 -10.42
CA ASN A 384 -27.41 -52.59 -10.30
C ASN A 384 -26.67 -53.52 -9.33
N ILE A 385 -25.52 -53.06 -8.73
CA ILE A 385 -24.83 -53.79 -7.66
C ILE A 385 -24.45 -52.81 -6.53
N ALA A 386 -24.65 -53.23 -5.28
CA ALA A 386 -24.26 -52.51 -4.08
C ALA A 386 -23.33 -53.35 -3.22
N TRP A 387 -22.17 -52.81 -2.88
CA TRP A 387 -21.16 -53.39 -2.00
C TRP A 387 -21.24 -52.77 -0.61
N PHE A 388 -21.05 -53.56 0.44
CA PHE A 388 -21.03 -53.13 1.84
C PHE A 388 -19.72 -53.54 2.49
N TYR A 389 -19.09 -52.62 3.23
CA TYR A 389 -17.76 -52.80 3.78
C TYR A 389 -17.75 -52.70 5.31
N ASN A 390 -16.78 -53.37 5.96
CA ASN A 390 -16.54 -53.22 7.39
C ASN A 390 -15.65 -52.02 7.71
N ASP A 391 -15.36 -51.79 9.00
CA ASP A 391 -14.49 -50.71 9.43
C ASP A 391 -13.02 -50.78 8.94
N SER A 392 -12.61 -51.95 8.42
CA SER A 392 -11.29 -52.15 7.77
C SER A 392 -11.36 -52.02 6.24
N GLU A 393 -12.51 -51.57 5.69
CA GLU A 393 -12.79 -51.48 4.26
C GLU A 393 -12.71 -52.84 3.50
N GLU A 394 -12.91 -53.95 4.23
CA GLU A 394 -13.04 -55.27 3.62
C GLU A 394 -14.50 -55.50 3.25
N ALA A 395 -14.76 -56.09 2.09
CA ALA A 395 -16.11 -56.45 1.65
C ALA A 395 -16.76 -57.41 2.64
N LEU A 396 -18.00 -57.10 3.03
CA LEU A 396 -18.87 -57.98 3.85
C LEU A 396 -19.92 -58.67 3.00
N ARG A 397 -20.54 -57.91 2.09
CA ARG A 397 -21.55 -58.42 1.17
C ARG A 397 -21.67 -57.55 -0.07
N ALA A 398 -22.20 -58.15 -1.15
CA ALA A 398 -22.75 -57.39 -2.28
C ALA A 398 -24.19 -57.83 -2.54
N GLU A 399 -24.96 -56.92 -3.07
CA GLU A 399 -26.37 -57.11 -3.45
C GLU A 399 -26.50 -56.70 -4.91
N LYS A 400 -27.06 -57.58 -5.75
CA LYS A 400 -27.19 -57.33 -7.20
C LYS A 400 -28.61 -57.53 -7.67
N ASP A 401 -29.09 -56.54 -8.44
CA ASP A 401 -30.29 -56.64 -9.28
C ASP A 401 -29.84 -57.07 -10.68
N ASN A 402 -30.15 -58.28 -11.05
CA ASN A 402 -29.73 -58.86 -12.34
C ASN A 402 -30.67 -58.54 -13.48
N ASN A 403 -31.94 -58.30 -13.15
CA ASN A 403 -33.00 -58.12 -14.14
C ASN A 403 -33.43 -56.66 -14.36
N GLY A 404 -32.94 -55.70 -13.48
CA GLY A 404 -33.21 -54.27 -13.61
C GLY A 404 -34.59 -53.85 -13.14
N ASP A 405 -35.26 -54.63 -12.30
CA ASP A 405 -36.59 -54.31 -11.78
C ASP A 405 -36.57 -53.48 -10.48
N GLY A 406 -35.38 -53.18 -9.95
CA GLY A 406 -35.14 -52.42 -8.73
C GLY A 406 -35.16 -53.25 -7.45
N ARG A 407 -35.18 -54.60 -7.57
CA ARG A 407 -35.08 -55.54 -6.45
C ARG A 407 -33.80 -56.35 -6.53
N VAL A 408 -33.31 -56.74 -5.37
CA VAL A 408 -32.09 -57.57 -5.29
C VAL A 408 -32.45 -59.02 -5.59
N ASP A 409 -31.81 -59.56 -6.65
CA ASP A 409 -31.93 -60.97 -7.04
C ASP A 409 -30.81 -61.85 -6.48
N THR A 410 -29.61 -61.25 -6.20
CA THR A 410 -28.46 -62.02 -5.74
C THR A 410 -27.76 -61.30 -4.58
N TRP A 411 -27.45 -62.06 -3.52
CA TRP A 411 -26.67 -61.64 -2.34
C TRP A 411 -25.38 -62.43 -2.27
N TYR A 412 -24.24 -61.74 -2.29
CA TYR A 412 -22.92 -62.30 -2.09
C TYR A 412 -22.44 -61.97 -0.67
N PHE A 413 -21.85 -62.96 0.04
CA PHE A 413 -21.33 -62.80 1.39
C PHE A 413 -19.83 -63.06 1.43
N TYR A 414 -19.10 -62.18 2.05
CA TYR A 414 -17.65 -62.22 2.12
C TYR A 414 -17.15 -62.27 3.55
N GLN A 415 -16.02 -62.93 3.78
CA GLN A 415 -15.27 -62.90 5.02
C GLN A 415 -13.77 -62.71 4.69
N LYS A 416 -13.18 -61.62 5.18
CA LYS A 416 -11.80 -61.22 4.86
C LYS A 416 -11.55 -61.18 3.33
N ASN A 417 -12.47 -60.59 2.62
CA ASN A 417 -12.49 -60.46 1.15
C ASN A 417 -12.59 -61.82 0.37
N HIS A 418 -12.87 -62.94 1.04
CA HIS A 418 -13.14 -64.23 0.39
C HIS A 418 -14.64 -64.47 0.32
N LEU A 419 -15.15 -64.90 -0.83
CA LEU A 419 -16.54 -65.28 -1.01
C LEU A 419 -16.83 -66.53 -0.15
N THR A 420 -17.87 -66.41 0.68
CA THR A 420 -18.26 -67.55 1.58
C THR A 420 -19.64 -68.05 1.26
N ALA A 421 -20.53 -67.26 0.72
CA ALA A 421 -21.87 -67.70 0.33
C ALA A 421 -22.46 -66.82 -0.77
N ILE A 422 -23.33 -67.42 -1.58
CA ILE A 422 -24.25 -66.73 -2.51
C ILE A 422 -25.68 -67.19 -2.17
N LYS A 423 -26.60 -66.19 -2.28
CA LYS A 423 -28.04 -66.48 -2.27
C LYS A 423 -28.65 -65.86 -3.53
N GLU A 424 -29.60 -66.58 -4.17
CA GLU A 424 -30.28 -66.07 -5.38
C GLU A 424 -31.79 -66.24 -5.21
N ASP A 425 -32.52 -65.25 -5.63
CA ASP A 425 -33.95 -65.19 -5.85
C ASP A 425 -34.20 -65.41 -7.36
N THR A 426 -34.60 -66.61 -7.75
CA THR A 426 -34.77 -66.95 -9.19
C THR A 426 -36.18 -66.71 -9.71
N ASN A 427 -37.14 -66.53 -8.79
CA ASN A 427 -38.56 -66.34 -9.14
C ASN A 427 -39.02 -64.89 -9.01
N GLY A 428 -38.18 -63.96 -8.39
CA GLY A 428 -38.46 -62.53 -8.24
C GLY A 428 -39.46 -62.20 -7.12
N ASP A 429 -39.67 -63.12 -6.16
CA ASP A 429 -40.61 -62.91 -5.06
C ASP A 429 -39.98 -62.16 -3.85
N GLY A 430 -38.68 -61.86 -3.93
CA GLY A 430 -37.93 -61.15 -2.88
C GLY A 430 -37.31 -62.07 -1.82
N LYS A 431 -37.37 -63.39 -2.00
CA LYS A 431 -36.75 -64.38 -1.12
C LYS A 431 -35.79 -65.31 -1.90
N PRO A 432 -34.66 -65.66 -1.31
CA PRO A 432 -33.73 -66.59 -1.95
C PRO A 432 -34.34 -67.97 -2.15
N ASP A 433 -34.14 -68.55 -3.36
CA ASP A 433 -34.49 -69.94 -3.76
C ASP A 433 -33.26 -70.84 -3.85
N VAL A 434 -32.07 -70.24 -4.03
CA VAL A 434 -30.78 -70.94 -4.12
C VAL A 434 -29.85 -70.39 -3.06
N TRP A 435 -29.14 -71.29 -2.35
CA TRP A 435 -28.09 -71.00 -1.38
C TRP A 435 -26.84 -71.78 -1.74
N GLU A 436 -25.72 -71.05 -1.88
CA GLU A 436 -24.42 -71.64 -2.16
C GLU A 436 -23.44 -71.34 -1.05
N GLU A 437 -22.62 -72.26 -0.61
CA GLU A 437 -21.59 -72.09 0.38
C GLU A 437 -20.22 -72.46 -0.28
N TYR A 438 -19.20 -71.64 0.01
CA TYR A 438 -17.87 -71.69 -0.60
C TYR A 438 -16.80 -71.88 0.45
N ASP A 439 -15.71 -72.60 0.11
CA ASP A 439 -14.55 -72.81 0.95
C ASP A 439 -13.57 -71.58 0.85
N LYS A 440 -12.43 -71.68 1.59
CA LYS A 440 -11.41 -70.63 1.59
C LYS A 440 -10.70 -70.45 0.23
N ALA A 441 -10.83 -71.39 -0.67
CA ALA A 441 -10.31 -71.28 -2.02
C ALA A 441 -11.40 -70.83 -3.01
N GLU A 442 -12.54 -70.36 -2.48
CA GLU A 442 -13.73 -69.95 -3.24
C GLU A 442 -14.29 -71.06 -4.16
N ALA A 443 -14.09 -72.35 -3.76
CA ALA A 443 -14.70 -73.46 -4.42
C ALA A 443 -16.07 -73.77 -3.78
N LEU A 444 -17.09 -74.00 -4.63
CA LEU A 444 -18.43 -74.40 -4.16
C LEU A 444 -18.41 -75.73 -3.43
N ILE A 445 -18.80 -75.71 -2.16
CA ILE A 445 -18.84 -76.91 -1.31
C ILE A 445 -20.24 -77.44 -1.03
N LYS A 446 -21.24 -76.56 -1.11
CA LYS A 446 -22.63 -76.90 -0.84
C LYS A 446 -23.60 -76.07 -1.62
N ARG A 447 -24.66 -76.65 -2.17
CA ARG A 447 -25.79 -75.99 -2.79
C ARG A 447 -27.10 -76.51 -2.19
N LYS A 448 -28.04 -75.54 -1.92
CA LYS A 448 -29.39 -75.81 -1.52
C LYS A 448 -30.36 -75.18 -2.48
N ARG A 449 -31.52 -75.74 -2.75
CA ARG A 449 -32.56 -75.22 -3.61
C ARG A 449 -33.93 -75.35 -2.97
N ASP A 450 -34.76 -74.41 -3.10
CA ASP A 450 -36.20 -74.37 -2.83
C ASP A 450 -36.92 -74.52 -4.16
N MET A 451 -37.60 -75.64 -4.35
CA MET A 451 -38.22 -75.96 -5.65
C MET A 451 -39.71 -75.64 -5.70
N ASP A 452 -40.34 -75.50 -4.53
CA ASP A 452 -41.74 -75.10 -4.44
C ASP A 452 -41.97 -73.64 -3.99
N PHE A 453 -40.84 -72.88 -3.75
CA PHE A 453 -40.80 -71.48 -3.40
C PHE A 453 -41.52 -71.15 -2.07
N ASP A 454 -41.50 -72.09 -1.11
CA ASP A 454 -42.07 -71.82 0.21
C ASP A 454 -41.14 -71.08 1.17
N GLY A 455 -39.90 -70.80 0.76
CA GLY A 455 -38.83 -70.15 1.50
C GLY A 455 -37.98 -71.11 2.33
N LYS A 456 -38.05 -72.44 2.06
CA LYS A 456 -37.22 -73.47 2.70
C LYS A 456 -36.60 -74.36 1.66
N PRO A 457 -35.33 -74.74 1.83
CA PRO A 457 -34.66 -75.67 0.91
C PRO A 457 -35.30 -77.05 0.88
N ASP A 458 -35.74 -77.55 -0.28
CA ASP A 458 -36.15 -78.94 -0.56
C ASP A 458 -34.99 -79.85 -0.85
N ILE A 459 -33.96 -79.33 -1.50
CA ILE A 459 -32.78 -80.06 -1.93
C ILE A 459 -31.53 -79.47 -1.31
N SER A 460 -30.61 -80.40 -0.86
CA SER A 460 -29.30 -80.00 -0.36
C SER A 460 -28.24 -80.93 -0.91
N GLU A 461 -27.31 -80.41 -1.70
CA GLU A 461 -26.25 -81.16 -2.38
C GLU A 461 -24.89 -80.77 -1.85
N GLN A 462 -24.00 -81.70 -1.56
CA GLN A 462 -22.59 -81.44 -1.35
C GLN A 462 -21.91 -81.41 -2.74
N VAL A 463 -21.19 -80.32 -3.05
CA VAL A 463 -20.53 -80.14 -4.34
C VAL A 463 -19.03 -80.14 -4.09
N GLY A 464 -18.35 -81.18 -4.57
CA GLY A 464 -16.89 -81.20 -4.57
C GLY A 464 -16.25 -82.08 -3.48
N LYS A 465 -15.64 -83.11 -3.89
CA LYS A 465 -14.30 -83.61 -3.54
C LYS A 465 -13.59 -84.01 -4.80
#